data_0c08aee3294cf9db21e9ca98d9612bbc
#
_entry.id   0c08aee3294cf9db21e9ca98d9612bbc
#
_cell.length_a   1.000
_cell.length_b   1.000
_cell.length_c   1.000
_cell.angle_alpha   90.00
_cell.angle_beta   90.00
_cell.angle_gamma   90.00
#
_symmetry.space_group_name_H-M   'P 1'
#
loop_
_entity.id
_entity.type
_entity.pdbx_description
1 polymer ?
#
loop_
_entity_poly.entity_id
_entity_poly.type
_entity_poly.pdbx_seq_one_letter_code
_entity_poly.pdbx_strand_id
1 'polypeptide(L)'
;MKRVLALFVILLSMSPLASATAQIPETLILDGTERALFTNPLDPWLREHGNADKLLSYISEQRCSASWRGYAGNWEIRNDQLVLVKLRVNPCGQKSTDVPLSALFPRQTAPIVATWFSGRLTVPDGKQTQYVHMGYISKYERYILLQIERGKIVSRQIVTELPESSLEPKPFVGMDAPPPPRIVP
;
A
#
# COMPACT_ATOMS: atom_id res chain seq x y z
N MET A 1 34.79 12.89 34.86
CA MET A 1 33.52 12.20 34.72
C MET A 1 32.33 13.10 34.36
N LYS A 2 32.13 14.27 35.00
CA LYS A 2 30.98 15.18 34.69
C LYS A 2 30.96 15.74 33.26
N ARG A 3 32.13 16.00 32.62
CA ARG A 3 32.23 16.52 31.25
C ARG A 3 31.90 15.46 30.18
N VAL A 4 32.19 14.18 30.43
CA VAL A 4 31.89 13.08 29.50
C VAL A 4 30.35 12.78 29.50
N LEU A 5 29.72 12.89 30.67
CA LEU A 5 28.29 12.69 30.81
C LEU A 5 27.48 13.79 30.06
N ALA A 6 27.96 15.06 30.10
CA ALA A 6 27.34 16.17 29.39
C ALA A 6 27.43 16.00 27.85
N LEU A 7 28.55 15.49 27.33
CA LEU A 7 28.69 15.22 25.90
C LEU A 7 27.73 14.09 25.43
N PHE A 8 27.52 13.06 26.27
CA PHE A 8 26.67 11.95 25.94
C PHE A 8 25.18 12.36 25.88
N VAL A 9 24.76 13.29 26.75
CA VAL A 9 23.38 13.83 26.76
C VAL A 9 23.13 14.69 25.51
N ILE A 10 24.11 15.46 25.05
CA ILE A 10 23.97 16.28 23.84
C ILE A 10 23.89 15.43 22.57
N LEU A 11 24.61 14.31 22.50
CA LEU A 11 24.53 13.38 21.38
C LEU A 11 23.17 12.64 21.28
N LEU A 12 22.52 12.36 22.42
CA LEU A 12 21.18 11.74 22.41
C LEU A 12 20.08 12.71 21.95
N SER A 13 20.27 14.03 22.12
CA SER A 13 19.27 15.03 21.71
C SER A 13 19.29 15.37 20.22
N MET A 14 20.26 14.87 19.46
CA MET A 14 20.40 15.06 18.00
C MET A 14 19.90 13.85 17.20
N SER A 15 19.03 13.00 17.75
CA SER A 15 18.40 11.94 16.97
C SER A 15 17.62 12.60 15.83
N PRO A 16 17.98 12.40 14.56
CA PRO A 16 17.16 12.88 13.45
C PRO A 16 15.80 12.24 13.58
N LEU A 17 14.75 13.06 13.55
CA LEU A 17 13.38 12.56 13.44
C LEU A 17 13.34 11.68 12.19
N ALA A 18 13.21 10.38 12.37
CA ALA A 18 13.05 9.45 11.26
C ALA A 18 11.76 9.82 10.51
N SER A 19 11.91 10.53 9.39
CA SER A 19 10.80 10.93 8.55
C SER A 19 10.41 9.71 7.72
N ALA A 20 9.28 9.09 8.04
CA ALA A 20 8.70 8.03 7.20
C ALA A 20 8.21 8.66 5.89
N THR A 21 8.46 8.01 4.76
CA THR A 21 8.06 8.50 3.43
C THR A 21 6.61 8.07 3.14
N ALA A 22 5.81 8.95 2.51
CA ALA A 22 4.51 8.57 2.00
C ALA A 22 4.64 7.41 1.01
N GLN A 23 3.71 6.44 1.08
CA GLN A 23 3.77 5.27 0.21
C GLN A 23 3.26 5.61 -1.20
N ILE A 24 3.91 5.05 -2.21
CA ILE A 24 3.41 5.08 -3.59
C ILE A 24 2.08 4.34 -3.62
N PRO A 25 0.97 4.99 -4.03
CA PRO A 25 -0.33 4.34 -4.09
C PRO A 25 -0.40 3.34 -5.25
N GLU A 26 -1.35 2.44 -5.17
CA GLU A 26 -1.83 1.72 -6.33
C GLU A 26 -2.66 2.66 -7.21
N THR A 27 -3.03 2.26 -8.42
CA THR A 27 -3.88 3.07 -9.30
C THR A 27 -5.21 2.36 -9.55
N LEU A 28 -6.26 3.14 -9.70
CA LEU A 28 -7.61 2.66 -10.03
C LEU A 28 -8.18 3.49 -11.17
N ILE A 29 -8.58 2.83 -12.25
CA ILE A 29 -9.43 3.44 -13.26
C ILE A 29 -10.88 3.33 -12.77
N LEU A 30 -11.46 4.48 -12.42
CA LEU A 30 -12.83 4.62 -11.95
C LEU A 30 -13.54 5.65 -12.84
N ASP A 31 -14.68 5.26 -13.43
CA ASP A 31 -15.44 6.11 -14.36
C ASP A 31 -14.56 6.65 -15.52
N GLY A 32 -13.66 5.80 -16.04
CA GLY A 32 -12.73 6.16 -17.13
C GLY A 32 -11.56 7.06 -16.72
N THR A 33 -11.44 7.43 -15.43
CA THR A 33 -10.37 8.31 -14.93
C THR A 33 -9.42 7.52 -14.04
N GLU A 34 -8.10 7.63 -14.31
CA GLU A 34 -7.09 7.06 -13.44
C GLU A 34 -6.94 7.90 -12.17
N ARG A 35 -6.97 7.24 -11.02
CA ARG A 35 -6.88 7.83 -9.68
C ARG A 35 -5.92 7.06 -8.80
N ALA A 36 -5.38 7.70 -7.78
CA ALA A 36 -4.66 7.01 -6.72
C ALA A 36 -5.62 6.10 -5.93
N LEU A 37 -5.14 4.93 -5.53
CA LEU A 37 -5.88 4.00 -4.69
C LEU A 37 -5.13 3.80 -3.36
N PHE A 38 -5.73 4.24 -2.28
CA PHE A 38 -5.19 4.14 -0.91
C PHE A 38 -5.60 2.83 -0.22
N THR A 39 -5.68 1.78 -0.98
CA THR A 39 -5.99 0.42 -0.53
C THR A 39 -5.14 -0.54 -1.35
N ASN A 40 -4.77 -1.67 -0.77
CA ASN A 40 -3.95 -2.69 -1.40
C ASN A 40 -4.77 -3.98 -1.59
N PRO A 41 -5.59 -4.10 -2.65
CA PRO A 41 -6.53 -5.22 -2.77
C PRO A 41 -5.87 -6.58 -3.03
N LEU A 42 -4.59 -6.60 -3.43
CA LEU A 42 -3.85 -7.84 -3.64
C LEU A 42 -3.32 -8.45 -2.33
N ASP A 43 -3.11 -7.65 -1.28
CA ASP A 43 -2.54 -8.11 -0.01
C ASP A 43 -3.28 -9.30 0.62
N PRO A 44 -4.64 -9.33 0.71
CA PRO A 44 -5.35 -10.48 1.26
C PRO A 44 -5.05 -11.77 0.49
N TRP A 45 -5.02 -11.68 -0.84
CA TRP A 45 -4.76 -12.84 -1.69
C TRP A 45 -3.34 -13.38 -1.51
N LEU A 46 -2.34 -12.50 -1.42
CA LEU A 46 -0.96 -12.88 -1.19
C LEU A 46 -0.79 -13.60 0.15
N ARG A 47 -1.47 -13.14 1.20
CA ARG A 47 -1.45 -13.77 2.54
C ARG A 47 -2.08 -15.17 2.53
N GLU A 48 -3.25 -15.29 1.90
CA GLU A 48 -4.03 -16.53 1.92
C GLU A 48 -3.39 -17.65 1.10
N HIS A 49 -2.77 -17.30 -0.04
CA HIS A 49 -2.28 -18.29 -0.99
C HIS A 49 -0.78 -18.58 -0.90
N GLY A 50 -0.06 -17.97 0.05
CA GLY A 50 1.39 -18.16 0.20
C GLY A 50 2.22 -17.73 -1.03
N ASN A 51 1.61 -16.99 -1.96
CA ASN A 51 2.25 -16.55 -3.20
C ASN A 51 3.11 -15.29 -3.04
N ALA A 52 3.26 -14.81 -1.82
CA ALA A 52 4.16 -13.70 -1.52
C ALA A 52 5.59 -14.01 -1.99
N ASP A 53 6.10 -15.23 -1.76
CA ASP A 53 7.44 -15.65 -2.17
C ASP A 53 7.60 -15.58 -3.70
N LYS A 54 6.59 -15.98 -4.44
CA LYS A 54 6.61 -15.92 -5.90
C LYS A 54 6.64 -14.49 -6.42
N LEU A 55 5.89 -13.58 -5.80
CA LEU A 55 5.97 -12.16 -6.11
C LEU A 55 7.32 -11.58 -5.68
N LEU A 56 7.82 -11.97 -4.49
CA LEU A 56 9.11 -11.54 -3.97
C LEU A 56 10.27 -11.89 -4.90
N SER A 57 10.19 -12.99 -5.66
CA SER A 57 11.22 -13.37 -6.64
C SER A 57 11.38 -12.35 -7.79
N TYR A 58 10.37 -11.51 -8.04
CA TYR A 58 10.43 -10.43 -9.02
C TYR A 58 10.89 -9.09 -8.38
N ILE A 59 10.83 -8.97 -7.06
CA ILE A 59 11.19 -7.74 -6.35
C ILE A 59 12.70 -7.78 -6.12
N SER A 60 13.41 -6.77 -6.61
CA SER A 60 14.84 -6.62 -6.32
C SER A 60 15.05 -6.35 -4.83
N GLU A 61 16.24 -6.67 -4.31
CA GLU A 61 16.63 -6.40 -2.92
C GLU A 61 16.55 -4.91 -2.55
N GLN A 62 16.62 -4.02 -3.54
CA GLN A 62 16.52 -2.58 -3.36
C GLN A 62 15.06 -2.13 -3.28
N ARG A 63 14.43 -2.37 -2.14
CA ARG A 63 13.15 -1.73 -1.82
C ARG A 63 13.41 -0.27 -1.45
N CYS A 64 12.50 0.62 -1.85
CA CYS A 64 12.57 2.01 -1.45
C CYS A 64 11.64 2.30 -0.27
N SER A 65 11.93 3.34 0.50
CA SER A 65 11.10 3.77 1.63
C SER A 65 9.68 4.15 1.22
N ALA A 66 9.48 4.58 -0.04
CA ALA A 66 8.16 4.91 -0.58
C ALA A 66 7.39 3.69 -1.11
N SER A 67 7.97 2.50 -1.14
CA SER A 67 7.29 1.26 -1.53
C SER A 67 7.82 0.06 -0.75
N TRP A 68 7.40 -0.07 0.48
CA TRP A 68 7.79 -1.19 1.33
C TRP A 68 7.27 -2.53 0.80
N ARG A 69 6.10 -2.52 0.13
CA ARG A 69 5.55 -3.70 -0.53
C ARG A 69 6.44 -4.19 -1.68
N GLY A 70 7.15 -3.27 -2.33
CA GLY A 70 7.93 -3.52 -3.53
C GLY A 70 7.11 -3.73 -4.80
N TYR A 71 5.78 -3.58 -4.75
CA TYR A 71 4.90 -3.69 -5.90
C TYR A 71 3.82 -2.59 -5.92
N ALA A 72 3.18 -2.41 -7.08
CA ALA A 72 1.99 -1.58 -7.26
C ALA A 72 1.05 -2.23 -8.28
N GLY A 73 -0.20 -2.38 -7.92
CA GLY A 73 -1.27 -2.86 -8.80
C GLY A 73 -1.93 -1.72 -9.57
N ASN A 74 -2.29 -2.01 -10.82
CA ASN A 74 -3.20 -1.17 -11.60
C ASN A 74 -4.54 -1.88 -11.67
N TRP A 75 -5.55 -1.23 -11.15
CA TRP A 75 -6.91 -1.75 -11.00
C TRP A 75 -7.87 -1.00 -11.89
N GLU A 76 -9.01 -1.59 -12.15
CA GLU A 76 -10.11 -0.96 -12.88
C GLU A 76 -11.44 -1.46 -12.33
N ILE A 77 -12.45 -0.60 -12.35
CA ILE A 77 -13.85 -1.01 -12.17
C ILE A 77 -14.45 -1.27 -13.54
N ARG A 78 -14.81 -2.54 -13.80
CA ARG A 78 -15.50 -2.98 -15.02
C ARG A 78 -16.78 -3.71 -14.65
N ASN A 79 -17.92 -3.25 -15.14
CA ASN A 79 -19.24 -3.86 -14.87
C ASN A 79 -19.46 -4.11 -13.37
N ASP A 80 -19.19 -3.09 -12.55
CA ASP A 80 -19.24 -3.12 -11.08
C ASP A 80 -18.30 -4.15 -10.42
N GLN A 81 -17.29 -4.62 -11.14
CA GLN A 81 -16.28 -5.54 -10.63
C GLN A 81 -14.92 -4.86 -10.53
N LEU A 82 -14.21 -5.13 -9.43
CA LEU A 82 -12.81 -4.78 -9.26
C LEU A 82 -11.96 -5.78 -10.04
N VAL A 83 -11.20 -5.32 -11.00
CA VAL A 83 -10.29 -6.18 -11.77
C VAL A 83 -8.85 -5.69 -11.66
N LEU A 84 -7.91 -6.63 -11.53
CA LEU A 84 -6.48 -6.37 -11.63
C LEU A 84 -6.08 -6.43 -13.11
N VAL A 85 -5.61 -5.29 -13.62
CA VAL A 85 -5.23 -5.14 -15.03
C VAL A 85 -3.73 -5.39 -15.21
N LYS A 86 -2.92 -4.89 -14.25
CA LYS A 86 -1.47 -4.92 -14.34
C LYS A 86 -0.85 -4.95 -12.95
N LEU A 87 0.29 -5.59 -12.83
CA LEU A 87 1.10 -5.62 -11.62
C LEU A 87 2.52 -5.22 -11.97
N ARG A 88 3.05 -4.24 -11.25
CA ARG A 88 4.44 -3.79 -11.40
C ARG A 88 5.21 -4.00 -10.11
N VAL A 89 6.47 -4.38 -10.22
CA VAL A 89 7.41 -4.43 -9.11
C VAL A 89 8.44 -3.31 -9.22
N ASN A 90 9.09 -3.00 -8.11
CA ASN A 90 10.09 -1.93 -7.98
C ASN A 90 9.57 -0.56 -8.47
N PRO A 91 8.42 -0.08 -8.00
CA PRO A 91 7.77 1.12 -8.54
C PRO A 91 8.57 2.41 -8.32
N CYS A 92 9.58 2.39 -7.45
CA CYS A 92 10.48 3.52 -7.21
C CYS A 92 11.73 3.51 -8.09
N GLY A 93 12.02 2.39 -8.73
CA GLY A 93 13.26 2.21 -9.49
C GLY A 93 13.16 2.80 -10.89
N GLN A 94 14.31 3.13 -11.47
CA GLN A 94 14.41 3.48 -12.89
C GLN A 94 13.97 2.31 -13.80
N LYS A 95 13.92 1.09 -13.26
CA LYS A 95 13.50 -0.14 -13.95
C LYS A 95 12.30 -0.77 -13.21
N SER A 96 11.18 -0.07 -13.20
CA SER A 96 9.92 -0.70 -12.85
C SER A 96 9.64 -1.84 -13.85
N THR A 97 9.34 -3.03 -13.35
CA THR A 97 9.15 -4.24 -14.18
C THR A 97 7.71 -4.73 -14.05
N ASP A 98 7.10 -5.06 -15.18
CA ASP A 98 5.78 -5.68 -15.20
C ASP A 98 5.90 -7.16 -14.84
N VAL A 99 5.03 -7.62 -13.95
CA VAL A 99 4.89 -9.03 -13.62
C VAL A 99 3.76 -9.62 -14.45
N PRO A 100 3.99 -10.66 -15.24
CA PRO A 100 2.91 -11.34 -15.94
C PRO A 100 1.88 -11.85 -14.94
N LEU A 101 0.61 -11.46 -15.10
CA LEU A 101 -0.45 -11.89 -14.17
C LEU A 101 -0.61 -13.42 -14.16
N SER A 102 -0.32 -14.10 -15.28
CA SER A 102 -0.29 -15.56 -15.37
C SER A 102 0.73 -16.21 -14.41
N ALA A 103 1.76 -15.47 -13.98
CA ALA A 103 2.70 -15.99 -12.99
C ALA A 103 2.04 -16.20 -11.62
N LEU A 104 1.11 -15.34 -11.23
CA LEU A 104 0.35 -15.45 -9.97
C LEU A 104 -0.98 -16.18 -10.18
N PHE A 105 -1.62 -15.99 -11.31
CA PHE A 105 -2.95 -16.52 -11.66
C PHE A 105 -2.88 -17.44 -12.89
N PRO A 106 -2.23 -18.61 -12.80
CA PRO A 106 -1.93 -19.43 -13.98
C PRO A 106 -3.17 -20.05 -14.66
N ARG A 107 -4.33 -20.03 -13.96
CA ARG A 107 -5.59 -20.58 -14.47
C ARG A 107 -6.58 -19.49 -14.91
N GLN A 108 -6.15 -18.23 -14.93
CA GLN A 108 -7.02 -17.10 -15.26
C GLN A 108 -6.40 -16.28 -16.39
N THR A 109 -7.25 -15.68 -17.21
CA THR A 109 -6.83 -14.75 -18.25
C THR A 109 -7.02 -13.32 -17.76
N ALA A 110 -6.02 -12.47 -17.96
CA ALA A 110 -6.12 -11.05 -17.61
C ALA A 110 -7.25 -10.34 -18.41
N PRO A 111 -7.95 -9.35 -17.82
CA PRO A 111 -7.81 -8.86 -16.45
C PRO A 111 -8.39 -9.84 -15.42
N ILE A 112 -7.84 -9.85 -14.22
CA ILE A 112 -8.21 -10.79 -13.15
C ILE A 112 -9.27 -10.17 -12.25
N VAL A 113 -10.44 -10.78 -12.14
CA VAL A 113 -11.49 -10.33 -11.21
C VAL A 113 -11.05 -10.64 -9.78
N ALA A 114 -11.06 -9.62 -8.92
CA ALA A 114 -10.59 -9.72 -7.53
C ALA A 114 -11.61 -10.38 -6.60
N THR A 115 -12.06 -11.59 -6.90
CA THR A 115 -13.09 -12.31 -6.12
C THR A 115 -12.68 -12.59 -4.67
N TRP A 116 -11.38 -12.56 -4.37
CA TRP A 116 -10.83 -12.70 -3.02
C TRP A 116 -11.00 -11.45 -2.18
N PHE A 117 -11.23 -10.28 -2.81
CA PHE A 117 -11.27 -9.01 -2.10
C PHE A 117 -12.67 -8.68 -1.62
N SER A 118 -12.81 -8.53 -0.30
CA SER A 118 -13.96 -7.92 0.35
C SER A 118 -13.45 -6.86 1.32
N GLY A 119 -13.94 -5.63 1.17
CA GLY A 119 -13.47 -4.51 1.97
C GLY A 119 -13.73 -3.18 1.30
N ARG A 120 -13.20 -2.12 1.86
CA ARG A 120 -13.38 -0.77 1.35
C ARG A 120 -12.17 -0.35 0.50
N LEU A 121 -12.43 0.16 -0.69
CA LEU A 121 -11.46 0.92 -1.46
C LEU A 121 -11.57 2.40 -1.08
N THR A 122 -10.42 3.03 -0.87
CA THR A 122 -10.33 4.46 -0.55
C THR A 122 -9.61 5.17 -1.69
N VAL A 123 -10.31 6.07 -2.35
CA VAL A 123 -9.83 6.82 -3.52
C VAL A 123 -9.83 8.31 -3.15
N PRO A 124 -8.66 8.97 -3.04
CA PRO A 124 -8.62 10.41 -2.82
C PRO A 124 -9.20 11.15 -4.02
N ASP A 125 -9.96 12.22 -3.76
CA ASP A 125 -10.60 13.05 -4.76
C ASP A 125 -10.47 14.54 -4.42
N GLY A 126 -10.27 15.37 -5.44
CA GLY A 126 -9.98 16.78 -5.27
C GLY A 126 -8.52 17.07 -4.93
N LYS A 127 -8.27 18.26 -4.37
CA LYS A 127 -6.91 18.71 -4.03
C LYS A 127 -6.44 18.07 -2.72
N GLN A 128 -5.13 17.82 -2.65
CA GLN A 128 -4.49 17.46 -1.38
C GLN A 128 -4.46 18.68 -0.46
N THR A 129 -5.07 18.56 0.73
CA THR A 129 -5.19 19.64 1.72
C THR A 129 -4.08 19.59 2.77
N GLN A 130 -3.55 18.40 3.04
CA GLN A 130 -2.45 18.21 3.97
C GLN A 130 -1.57 17.05 3.50
N TYR A 131 -0.27 17.31 3.35
CA TYR A 131 0.71 16.25 3.11
C TYR A 131 1.21 15.65 4.43
N VAL A 132 1.28 14.35 4.52
CA VAL A 132 1.84 13.63 5.66
C VAL A 132 2.84 12.58 5.17
N HIS A 133 4.03 12.61 5.73
CA HIS A 133 5.14 11.72 5.39
C HIS A 133 4.97 10.29 5.95
N MET A 134 3.79 9.70 5.87
CA MET A 134 3.54 8.35 6.37
C MET A 134 2.37 7.69 5.67
N GLY A 135 2.58 6.47 5.14
CA GLY A 135 1.51 5.64 4.58
C GLY A 135 0.62 6.36 3.57
N TYR A 136 -0.69 6.23 3.75
CA TYR A 136 -1.74 6.85 2.95
C TYR A 136 -2.56 7.89 3.76
N ILE A 137 -1.97 8.51 4.78
CA ILE A 137 -2.71 9.40 5.70
C ILE A 137 -2.68 10.88 5.30
N SER A 138 -2.10 11.24 4.14
CA SER A 138 -2.28 12.57 3.56
C SER A 138 -3.75 12.88 3.34
N LYS A 139 -4.17 14.13 3.62
CA LYS A 139 -5.57 14.53 3.53
C LYS A 139 -5.90 15.17 2.19
N TYR A 140 -7.13 14.93 1.75
CA TYR A 140 -7.69 15.45 0.50
C TYR A 140 -9.05 16.12 0.77
N GLU A 141 -9.51 16.94 -0.17
CA GLU A 141 -10.81 17.62 -0.06
C GLU A 141 -11.96 16.63 0.10
N ARG A 142 -11.87 15.49 -0.56
CA ARG A 142 -12.88 14.42 -0.54
C ARG A 142 -12.23 13.06 -0.76
N TYR A 143 -13.01 12.03 -0.52
CA TYR A 143 -12.67 10.64 -0.81
C TYR A 143 -13.88 9.93 -1.40
N ILE A 144 -13.64 9.11 -2.42
CA ILE A 144 -14.62 8.16 -2.91
C ILE A 144 -14.36 6.84 -2.20
N LEU A 145 -15.35 6.35 -1.47
CA LEU A 145 -15.32 5.06 -0.77
C LEU A 145 -16.17 4.07 -1.55
N LEU A 146 -15.56 2.97 -2.01
CA LEU A 146 -16.28 1.86 -2.64
C LEU A 146 -16.25 0.68 -1.69
N GLN A 147 -17.41 0.21 -1.26
CA GLN A 147 -17.51 -1.04 -0.53
C GLN A 147 -17.56 -2.18 -1.53
N ILE A 148 -16.67 -3.14 -1.37
CA ILE A 148 -16.51 -4.30 -2.25
C ILE A 148 -16.87 -5.56 -1.47
N GLU A 149 -17.63 -6.45 -2.08
CA GLU A 149 -17.89 -7.81 -1.60
C GLU A 149 -17.55 -8.81 -2.70
N ARG A 150 -16.58 -9.68 -2.41
CA ARG A 150 -16.07 -10.69 -3.37
C ARG A 150 -15.82 -10.11 -4.76
N GLY A 151 -15.14 -8.97 -4.80
CA GLY A 151 -14.77 -8.27 -6.03
C GLY A 151 -15.88 -7.43 -6.65
N LYS A 152 -17.11 -7.36 -6.09
CA LYS A 152 -18.22 -6.54 -6.62
C LYS A 152 -18.45 -5.31 -5.77
N ILE A 153 -18.73 -4.18 -6.41
CA ILE A 153 -19.16 -2.96 -5.73
C ILE A 153 -20.58 -3.20 -5.19
N VAL A 154 -20.75 -3.00 -3.87
CA VAL A 154 -22.05 -3.03 -3.21
C VAL A 154 -22.53 -1.67 -2.74
N SER A 155 -21.59 -0.72 -2.53
CA SER A 155 -21.96 0.68 -2.29
C SER A 155 -20.84 1.63 -2.72
N ARG A 156 -21.22 2.89 -2.97
CA ARG A 156 -20.34 4.01 -3.28
C ARG A 156 -20.77 5.22 -2.46
N GLN A 157 -19.82 5.88 -1.81
CA GLN A 157 -20.03 7.08 -1.01
C GLN A 157 -18.95 8.10 -1.31
N ILE A 158 -19.27 9.39 -1.20
CA ILE A 158 -18.30 10.48 -1.22
C ILE A 158 -18.32 11.12 0.15
N VAL A 159 -17.16 11.22 0.77
CA VAL A 159 -16.98 11.78 2.11
C VAL A 159 -15.89 12.84 2.11
N THR A 160 -15.98 13.81 3.01
CA THR A 160 -14.95 14.85 3.22
C THR A 160 -13.91 14.43 4.25
N GLU A 161 -14.24 13.47 5.10
CA GLU A 161 -13.35 12.92 6.12
C GLU A 161 -13.38 11.41 6.09
N LEU A 162 -12.22 10.80 6.31
CA LEU A 162 -12.15 9.33 6.43
C LEU A 162 -12.60 8.91 7.83
N PRO A 163 -13.38 7.83 7.94
CA PRO A 163 -13.65 7.21 9.23
C PRO A 163 -12.35 6.82 9.93
N GLU A 164 -12.30 6.99 11.24
CA GLU A 164 -11.09 6.76 12.07
C GLU A 164 -10.49 5.37 11.86
N SER A 165 -11.33 4.34 11.70
CA SER A 165 -10.93 2.97 11.35
C SER A 165 -10.20 2.81 10.00
N SER A 166 -10.21 3.84 9.16
CA SER A 166 -9.50 3.86 7.87
C SER A 166 -8.08 4.38 7.98
N LEU A 167 -7.74 5.02 9.08
CA LEU A 167 -6.46 5.67 9.33
C LEU A 167 -5.45 4.74 10.02
N GLU A 168 -5.90 3.58 10.52
CA GLU A 168 -5.00 2.61 11.11
C GLU A 168 -4.08 2.00 10.04
N PRO A 169 -2.76 2.07 10.23
CA PRO A 169 -1.81 1.44 9.34
C PRO A 169 -2.00 -0.07 9.39
N LYS A 170 -2.52 -0.66 8.31
CA LYS A 170 -2.58 -2.12 8.20
C LYS A 170 -1.17 -2.65 7.91
N PRO A 171 -0.70 -3.68 8.63
CA PRO A 171 0.60 -4.28 8.36
C PRO A 171 0.64 -4.80 6.91
N PHE A 172 1.69 -4.46 6.18
CA PHE A 172 1.90 -4.94 4.81
C PHE A 172 2.34 -6.42 4.81
N VAL A 173 1.99 -7.15 3.76
CA VAL A 173 2.49 -8.52 3.54
C VAL A 173 4.02 -8.49 3.45
N GLY A 174 4.70 -9.37 4.20
CA GLY A 174 6.16 -9.46 4.23
C GLY A 174 6.86 -8.47 5.16
N MET A 175 6.10 -7.76 6.00
CA MET A 175 6.60 -7.09 7.19
C MET A 175 6.13 -7.83 8.43
N ASP A 176 6.71 -8.96 8.73
CA ASP A 176 6.78 -9.39 10.10
C ASP A 176 7.57 -8.30 10.85
N ALA A 177 6.95 -7.71 11.87
CA ALA A 177 7.67 -6.78 12.73
C ALA A 177 8.97 -7.47 13.16
N PRO A 178 10.14 -6.81 13.08
CA PRO A 178 11.34 -7.40 13.59
C PRO A 178 11.05 -7.86 15.03
N PRO A 179 11.47 -9.07 15.42
CA PRO A 179 11.24 -9.55 16.78
C PRO A 179 11.77 -8.48 17.75
N PRO A 180 11.06 -8.20 18.84
CA PRO A 180 11.52 -7.22 19.81
C PRO A 180 12.95 -7.58 20.23
N PRO A 181 13.85 -6.61 20.43
CA PRO A 181 15.22 -6.86 20.80
C PRO A 181 15.21 -7.78 22.03
N ARG A 182 15.88 -8.94 21.94
CA ARG A 182 16.04 -9.82 23.10
C ARG A 182 16.78 -9.03 24.16
N ILE A 183 16.11 -8.75 25.25
CA ILE A 183 16.77 -8.28 26.47
C ILE A 183 17.57 -9.49 26.94
N VAL A 184 18.87 -9.46 26.69
CA VAL A 184 19.80 -10.41 27.29
C VAL A 184 19.98 -9.97 28.73
N PRO A 185 19.76 -10.85 29.73
CA PRO A 185 19.89 -10.53 31.12
C PRO A 185 21.33 -10.16 31.52
#